data_c914dcc2d9b2fa29e4b8dfa092769c4b
#
_entry.id   c914dcc2d9b2fa29e4b8dfa092769c4b
#
_cell.length_a   1.000
_cell.length_b   1.000
_cell.length_c   1.000
_cell.angle_alpha   90.00
_cell.angle_beta   90.00
_cell.angle_gamma   90.00
#
_symmetry.space_group_name_H-M   'P 1'
#
loop_
_entity.id
_entity.type
_entity.pdbx_description
1 polymer ?
#
loop_
_entity_poly.entity_id
_entity_poly.type
_entity_poly.pdbx_seq_one_letter_code
_entity_poly.pdbx_strand_id
1 'polypeptide(L)'
;MLHANADRDQILTTLAPLCQGIDRDILQDFVTRMDPDYFSAFPPKTLAAHVKQAATLTPDHPCDVSIAETAGGHFVITIVAYDYFSEFATICGLLSAFGLNIEEGRIFTSAESEQPSRSRSADPYPIRTRPQGRPGLTRKKIVDVFTVSPIEGQTFAAADRKRLTDQLARMIMLLDEGQLDEARQQVNRQLVEHLGKRRSSFSGLLHTVQITFDNSQSATDTIMDIRSDDTPAFLYAFANALAMRNVYISKALFAIEDGKLHDRFYIRNRFGQKLLDPGDLEQLRLTAVLIKQFTHALTWAPDPAKALEAFDQFLDLVLEGSRQAGRKQAWAFVKDKNTFPLLARLLGASDFLWEDFLRRQHVNLLPLLKDYRDAPLIKSQATLRKELNRAIVKAKTDEARKEALNRFKDQELFRIDMKHIVEPGTSLPDFSLAISELAEVIVERSLVDCQAKLTKLYGSPRLTNKKPCPFAILGAGKFGGKEMGYASDI
;
A
#
# COMPACT_ATOMS: atom_id res chain seq x y z
N MET A 1 28.81 -20.15 20.09
CA MET A 1 29.45 -18.81 20.15
C MET A 1 30.93 -18.79 19.77
N LEU A 2 31.72 -19.79 20.08
CA LEU A 2 33.17 -19.80 19.79
C LEU A 2 33.55 -19.95 18.30
N HIS A 3 32.74 -20.66 17.48
CA HIS A 3 33.00 -20.80 16.04
C HIS A 3 32.68 -19.55 15.21
N ALA A 4 31.70 -18.73 15.62
CA ALA A 4 31.33 -17.49 14.91
C ALA A 4 32.40 -16.38 15.07
N ASN A 5 33.16 -16.37 16.16
CA ASN A 5 34.22 -15.37 16.36
C ASN A 5 35.52 -15.73 15.59
N ALA A 6 35.84 -17.01 15.44
CA ALA A 6 36.99 -17.45 14.64
C ALA A 6 36.83 -17.09 13.14
N ASP A 7 35.62 -17.18 12.62
CA ASP A 7 35.31 -16.77 11.23
C ASP A 7 35.47 -15.26 11.02
N ARG A 8 35.07 -14.43 11.99
CA ARG A 8 35.19 -12.94 11.91
C ARG A 8 36.63 -12.46 11.93
N ASP A 9 37.51 -13.06 12.70
CA ASP A 9 38.94 -12.74 12.70
C ASP A 9 39.59 -13.05 11.35
N GLN A 10 39.19 -14.13 10.70
CA GLN A 10 39.64 -14.49 9.36
C GLN A 10 39.14 -13.46 8.31
N ILE A 11 37.89 -13.02 8.43
CA ILE A 11 37.31 -11.97 7.55
C ILE A 11 38.07 -10.65 7.73
N LEU A 12 38.34 -10.25 8.98
CA LEU A 12 39.13 -9.04 9.28
C LEU A 12 40.52 -9.12 8.66
N THR A 13 41.21 -10.26 8.82
CA THR A 13 42.51 -10.50 8.24
C THR A 13 42.49 -10.39 6.72
N THR A 14 41.45 -10.87 6.07
CA THR A 14 41.27 -10.84 4.61
C THR A 14 40.98 -9.42 4.11
N LEU A 15 40.15 -8.66 4.82
CA LEU A 15 39.68 -7.33 4.40
C LEU A 15 40.64 -6.20 4.74
N ALA A 16 41.43 -6.31 5.84
CA ALA A 16 42.34 -5.25 6.29
C ALA A 16 43.32 -4.76 5.20
N PRO A 17 43.97 -5.62 4.40
CA PRO A 17 44.86 -5.19 3.33
C PRO A 17 44.12 -4.47 2.19
N LEU A 18 42.84 -4.79 1.97
CA LEU A 18 41.98 -4.21 0.91
C LEU A 18 41.30 -2.87 1.32
N CYS A 19 41.25 -2.63 2.64
CA CYS A 19 40.65 -1.43 3.25
C CYS A 19 41.71 -0.46 3.78
N GLN A 20 42.86 -0.32 3.09
CA GLN A 20 43.89 0.66 3.46
C GLN A 20 43.32 2.07 3.50
N GLY A 21 43.63 2.82 4.56
CA GLY A 21 43.14 4.18 4.79
C GLY A 21 41.77 4.28 5.50
N ILE A 22 41.15 3.13 5.80
CA ILE A 22 39.93 3.09 6.63
C ILE A 22 40.30 2.91 8.09
N ASP A 23 39.62 3.62 8.98
CA ASP A 23 39.78 3.46 10.43
C ASP A 23 39.49 2.01 10.83
N ARG A 24 40.38 1.45 11.61
CA ARG A 24 40.26 0.05 12.06
C ARG A 24 39.00 -0.22 12.88
N ASP A 25 38.56 0.77 13.65
CA ASP A 25 37.33 0.67 14.44
C ASP A 25 36.08 0.57 13.55
N ILE A 26 36.06 1.29 12.42
CA ILE A 26 34.98 1.21 11.43
C ILE A 26 34.95 -0.17 10.78
N LEU A 27 36.09 -0.69 10.36
CA LEU A 27 36.17 -2.01 9.75
C LEU A 27 35.73 -3.09 10.77
N GLN A 28 36.18 -3.00 12.00
CA GLN A 28 35.82 -3.94 13.04
C GLN A 28 34.35 -3.89 13.42
N ASP A 29 33.77 -2.68 13.57
CA ASP A 29 32.31 -2.47 13.78
C ASP A 29 31.51 -3.11 12.65
N PHE A 30 31.89 -2.83 11.39
CA PHE A 30 31.21 -3.37 10.22
C PHE A 30 31.22 -4.89 10.19
N VAL A 31 32.40 -5.52 10.37
CA VAL A 31 32.55 -6.98 10.36
C VAL A 31 31.83 -7.63 11.55
N THR A 32 31.81 -6.98 12.69
CA THR A 32 31.17 -7.54 13.89
C THR A 32 29.65 -7.52 13.80
N ARG A 33 29.09 -6.52 13.17
CA ARG A 33 27.64 -6.28 13.16
C ARG A 33 26.88 -6.82 11.93
N MET A 34 27.59 -7.04 10.81
CA MET A 34 26.94 -7.60 9.63
C MET A 34 26.62 -9.09 9.82
N ASP A 35 25.54 -9.52 9.14
CA ASP A 35 25.11 -10.92 9.12
C ASP A 35 26.22 -11.81 8.55
N PRO A 36 26.51 -12.99 9.13
CA PRO A 36 27.52 -13.91 8.60
C PRO A 36 27.31 -14.29 7.13
N ASP A 37 26.06 -14.45 6.70
CA ASP A 37 25.72 -14.78 5.30
C ASP A 37 26.14 -13.67 4.32
N TYR A 38 26.21 -12.41 4.78
CA TYR A 38 26.70 -11.29 3.98
C TYR A 38 28.11 -11.52 3.46
N PHE A 39 29.01 -12.04 4.30
CA PHE A 39 30.39 -12.27 3.92
C PHE A 39 30.55 -13.44 2.94
N SER A 40 29.59 -14.35 2.92
CA SER A 40 29.53 -15.44 1.94
C SER A 40 28.89 -15.01 0.62
N ALA A 41 28.09 -13.94 0.64
CA ALA A 41 27.36 -13.48 -0.52
C ALA A 41 28.20 -12.70 -1.53
N PHE A 42 29.35 -12.15 -1.11
CA PHE A 42 30.18 -11.28 -1.95
C PHE A 42 31.67 -11.63 -1.89
N PRO A 43 32.41 -11.46 -3.00
CA PRO A 43 33.86 -11.65 -3.02
C PRO A 43 34.59 -10.57 -2.20
N PRO A 44 35.79 -10.86 -1.66
CA PRO A 44 36.53 -9.93 -0.78
C PRO A 44 36.74 -8.52 -1.33
N LYS A 45 36.95 -8.37 -2.63
CA LYS A 45 37.09 -7.03 -3.26
C LYS A 45 35.81 -6.21 -3.16
N THR A 46 34.65 -6.84 -3.37
CA THR A 46 33.34 -6.20 -3.27
C THR A 46 33.03 -5.85 -1.81
N LEU A 47 33.31 -6.77 -0.86
CA LEU A 47 33.18 -6.48 0.56
C LEU A 47 34.01 -5.27 0.98
N ALA A 48 35.25 -5.17 0.51
CA ALA A 48 36.11 -4.01 0.79
C ALA A 48 35.57 -2.71 0.19
N ALA A 49 34.92 -2.76 -0.99
CA ALA A 49 34.25 -1.60 -1.58
C ALA A 49 33.06 -1.14 -0.69
N HIS A 50 32.25 -2.07 -0.23
CA HIS A 50 31.14 -1.76 0.68
C HIS A 50 31.62 -1.17 2.02
N VAL A 51 32.70 -1.67 2.60
CA VAL A 51 33.32 -1.08 3.80
C VAL A 51 33.79 0.35 3.55
N LYS A 52 34.40 0.61 2.38
CA LYS A 52 34.82 1.98 1.99
C LYS A 52 33.62 2.92 1.88
N GLN A 53 32.54 2.49 1.24
CA GLN A 53 31.30 3.25 1.17
C GLN A 53 30.69 3.48 2.57
N ALA A 54 30.67 2.44 3.42
CA ALA A 54 30.17 2.58 4.79
C ALA A 54 31.00 3.55 5.65
N ALA A 55 32.28 3.72 5.33
CA ALA A 55 33.19 4.65 6.02
C ALA A 55 32.96 6.12 5.60
N THR A 56 32.32 6.39 4.44
CA THR A 56 31.98 7.76 4.00
C THR A 56 30.69 8.28 4.65
N LEU A 57 29.89 7.41 5.25
CA LEU A 57 28.62 7.79 5.82
C LEU A 57 28.77 8.75 7.00
N THR A 58 28.07 9.87 6.92
CA THR A 58 27.94 10.86 8.01
C THR A 58 26.48 11.26 8.17
N PRO A 59 26.09 11.98 9.24
CA PRO A 59 24.74 12.53 9.34
C PRO A 59 24.32 13.42 8.17
N ASP A 60 25.27 14.16 7.58
CA ASP A 60 25.01 15.03 6.44
C ASP A 60 25.17 14.29 5.08
N HIS A 61 25.68 13.07 5.11
CA HIS A 61 25.83 12.17 3.95
C HIS A 61 25.40 10.74 4.36
N PRO A 62 24.09 10.50 4.58
CA PRO A 62 23.60 9.26 5.15
C PRO A 62 23.54 8.08 4.19
N CYS A 63 23.85 8.29 2.93
CA CYS A 63 23.76 7.29 1.86
C CYS A 63 24.91 7.47 0.86
N ASP A 64 25.47 6.36 0.41
CA ASP A 64 26.39 6.28 -0.73
C ASP A 64 25.85 5.28 -1.75
N VAL A 65 25.77 5.68 -3.01
CA VAL A 65 25.20 4.88 -4.11
C VAL A 65 26.22 4.73 -5.23
N SER A 66 26.46 3.51 -5.66
CA SER A 66 27.26 3.21 -6.84
C SER A 66 26.47 2.40 -7.86
N ILE A 67 26.64 2.72 -9.14
CA ILE A 67 25.98 2.04 -10.26
C ILE A 67 27.04 1.62 -11.25
N ALA A 68 27.18 0.30 -11.46
CA ALA A 68 28.09 -0.31 -12.39
C ALA A 68 27.32 -1.02 -13.52
N GLU A 69 27.69 -0.73 -14.77
CA GLU A 69 27.17 -1.43 -15.93
C GLU A 69 27.89 -2.79 -16.07
N THR A 70 27.14 -3.84 -16.35
CA THR A 70 27.64 -5.19 -16.55
C THR A 70 27.33 -5.69 -17.96
N ALA A 71 27.78 -6.87 -18.31
CA ALA A 71 27.53 -7.45 -19.63
C ALA A 71 26.00 -7.62 -19.87
N GLY A 72 25.57 -7.45 -21.14
CA GLY A 72 24.18 -7.68 -21.53
C GLY A 72 23.21 -6.53 -21.22
N GLY A 73 23.70 -5.33 -20.85
CA GLY A 73 22.85 -4.17 -20.56
C GLY A 73 22.22 -4.20 -19.17
N HIS A 74 22.75 -5.03 -18.27
CA HIS A 74 22.38 -5.06 -16.87
C HIS A 74 23.21 -4.07 -16.06
N PHE A 75 22.68 -3.67 -14.91
CA PHE A 75 23.35 -2.75 -13.99
C PHE A 75 23.33 -3.34 -12.58
N VAL A 76 24.47 -3.19 -11.89
CA VAL A 76 24.55 -3.49 -10.46
C VAL A 76 24.49 -2.17 -9.71
N ILE A 77 23.48 -2.00 -8.89
CA ILE A 77 23.25 -0.85 -8.03
C ILE A 77 23.55 -1.27 -6.60
N THR A 78 24.56 -0.63 -6.00
CA THR A 78 24.92 -0.83 -4.60
C THR A 78 24.56 0.41 -3.81
N ILE A 79 23.80 0.24 -2.74
CA ILE A 79 23.37 1.28 -1.83
C ILE A 79 23.89 0.92 -0.45
N VAL A 80 24.71 1.80 0.12
CA VAL A 80 25.18 1.69 1.51
C VAL A 80 24.66 2.91 2.25
N ALA A 81 23.83 2.71 3.27
CA ALA A 81 23.17 3.79 3.99
C ALA A 81 23.00 3.45 5.47
N TYR A 82 22.53 4.41 6.26
CA TYR A 82 21.95 4.10 7.56
C TYR A 82 20.57 3.49 7.38
N ASP A 83 20.18 2.57 8.28
CA ASP A 83 18.87 1.90 8.29
C ASP A 83 17.79 2.87 8.76
N TYR A 84 16.80 3.12 7.91
CA TYR A 84 15.64 3.97 8.18
C TYR A 84 14.34 3.22 7.97
N PHE A 85 13.31 3.67 8.68
CA PHE A 85 11.97 3.13 8.47
C PHE A 85 11.50 3.35 7.03
N SER A 86 10.99 2.30 6.38
CA SER A 86 10.48 2.31 5.00
C SER A 86 11.55 2.55 3.90
N GLU A 87 12.84 2.46 4.24
CA GLU A 87 13.93 2.69 3.30
C GLU A 87 13.91 1.71 2.13
N PHE A 88 13.82 0.41 2.42
CA PHE A 88 13.74 -0.63 1.39
C PHE A 88 12.57 -0.41 0.42
N ALA A 89 11.39 -0.03 0.93
CA ALA A 89 10.25 0.30 0.09
C ALA A 89 10.57 1.50 -0.83
N THR A 90 11.17 2.56 -0.28
CA THR A 90 11.55 3.76 -1.03
C THR A 90 12.54 3.43 -2.15
N ILE A 91 13.54 2.59 -1.89
CA ILE A 91 14.51 2.13 -2.89
C ILE A 91 13.79 1.36 -4.01
N CYS A 92 12.99 0.34 -3.67
CA CYS A 92 12.24 -0.43 -4.67
C CYS A 92 11.28 0.43 -5.49
N GLY A 93 10.66 1.42 -4.87
CA GLY A 93 9.78 2.37 -5.54
C GLY A 93 10.51 3.23 -6.57
N LEU A 94 11.69 3.75 -6.22
CA LEU A 94 12.52 4.51 -7.15
C LEU A 94 13.04 3.65 -8.30
N LEU A 95 13.54 2.44 -8.04
CA LEU A 95 13.96 1.52 -9.11
C LEU A 95 12.83 1.28 -10.10
N SER A 96 11.62 1.01 -9.60
CA SER A 96 10.42 0.84 -10.43
C SER A 96 10.06 2.11 -11.20
N ALA A 97 10.17 3.30 -10.57
CA ALA A 97 9.88 4.59 -11.19
C ALA A 97 10.88 4.95 -12.32
N PHE A 98 12.10 4.44 -12.24
CA PHE A 98 13.10 4.56 -13.33
C PHE A 98 12.97 3.49 -14.42
N GLY A 99 11.94 2.64 -14.33
CA GLY A 99 11.72 1.59 -15.32
C GLY A 99 12.75 0.48 -15.27
N LEU A 100 13.20 0.15 -14.08
CA LEU A 100 14.15 -0.92 -13.85
C LEU A 100 13.44 -2.15 -13.29
N ASN A 101 13.65 -3.31 -13.92
CA ASN A 101 13.28 -4.60 -13.38
C ASN A 101 14.38 -5.08 -12.43
N ILE A 102 14.00 -5.51 -11.23
CA ILE A 102 14.90 -6.13 -10.27
C ILE A 102 14.99 -7.62 -10.61
N GLU A 103 16.15 -8.09 -11.06
CA GLU A 103 16.39 -9.49 -11.42
C GLU A 103 16.99 -10.27 -10.26
N GLU A 104 17.88 -9.62 -9.50
CA GLU A 104 18.49 -10.17 -8.31
C GLU A 104 18.63 -9.05 -7.26
N GLY A 105 18.44 -9.39 -6.01
CA GLY A 105 18.66 -8.45 -4.90
C GLY A 105 19.21 -9.18 -3.68
N ARG A 106 20.14 -8.53 -2.99
CA ARG A 106 20.75 -9.00 -1.75
C ARG A 106 20.79 -7.85 -0.78
N ILE A 107 19.92 -7.92 0.20
CA ILE A 107 19.65 -6.88 1.18
C ILE A 107 20.13 -7.36 2.55
N PHE A 108 20.97 -6.58 3.22
CA PHE A 108 21.50 -6.92 4.52
C PHE A 108 21.49 -5.70 5.44
N THR A 109 20.95 -5.89 6.64
CA THR A 109 20.96 -4.87 7.70
C THR A 109 21.87 -5.30 8.85
N SER A 110 22.72 -4.40 9.31
CA SER A 110 23.62 -4.66 10.45
C SER A 110 22.85 -4.76 11.76
N ALA A 111 23.35 -5.53 12.71
CA ALA A 111 22.83 -5.61 14.07
C ALA A 111 22.96 -4.26 14.81
N GLU A 112 22.25 -4.09 15.92
CA GLU A 112 22.42 -2.94 16.83
C GLU A 112 23.78 -2.97 17.51
N SER A 113 24.30 -1.76 17.85
CA SER A 113 25.50 -1.64 18.67
C SER A 113 25.21 -2.08 20.11
N GLU A 114 26.09 -2.90 20.70
CA GLU A 114 25.99 -3.33 22.11
C GLU A 114 26.23 -2.18 23.10
N GLN A 115 26.62 -0.99 22.64
CA GLN A 115 26.79 0.16 23.55
C GLN A 115 25.41 0.64 24.04
N PRO A 116 25.17 0.68 25.36
CA PRO A 116 23.87 1.09 25.89
C PRO A 116 23.61 2.57 25.57
N SER A 117 22.74 2.82 24.61
CA SER A 117 22.13 4.12 24.47
C SER A 117 21.26 4.38 25.72
N ARG A 118 21.46 5.49 26.43
CA ARG A 118 20.77 5.86 27.68
C ARG A 118 19.26 6.13 27.52
N SER A 119 18.66 5.81 26.38
CA SER A 119 17.22 5.89 26.17
C SER A 119 16.70 4.60 25.54
N ARG A 120 16.22 3.68 26.35
CA ARG A 120 15.35 2.60 25.92
C ARG A 120 13.96 3.21 25.62
N SER A 121 13.74 3.74 24.43
CA SER A 121 12.41 3.77 23.88
C SER A 121 12.11 2.36 23.37
N ALA A 122 10.92 1.85 23.67
CA ALA A 122 10.48 0.52 23.20
C ALA A 122 10.23 0.45 21.68
N ASP A 123 10.56 1.52 20.96
CA ASP A 123 10.44 1.65 19.52
C ASP A 123 11.82 1.42 18.89
N PRO A 124 11.99 0.37 18.06
CA PRO A 124 13.24 0.09 17.35
C PRO A 124 13.61 1.17 16.32
N TYR A 125 12.67 2.06 15.97
CA TYR A 125 12.90 3.25 15.14
C TYR A 125 12.39 4.51 15.85
N PRO A 126 13.14 5.04 16.86
CA PRO A 126 12.74 6.26 17.54
C PRO A 126 12.72 7.43 16.55
N ILE A 127 11.53 7.96 16.31
CA ILE A 127 11.27 9.05 15.36
C ILE A 127 12.04 10.35 15.68
N ARG A 128 12.68 10.47 16.84
CA ARG A 128 13.43 11.68 17.25
C ARG A 128 14.40 11.42 18.38
N THR A 129 15.64 11.11 18.08
CA THR A 129 16.79 11.64 18.87
C THR A 129 18.06 11.41 18.05
N ARG A 130 18.72 12.48 17.60
CA ARG A 130 20.10 12.39 17.11
C ARG A 130 20.94 11.76 18.22
N PRO A 131 21.57 10.58 18.01
CA PRO A 131 22.42 10.01 19.03
C PRO A 131 23.63 10.93 19.26
N GLN A 132 23.82 11.36 20.51
CA GLN A 132 25.06 12.00 20.94
C GLN A 132 26.14 10.89 21.10
N GLY A 133 26.85 10.57 20.03
CA GLY A 133 27.96 9.64 19.96
C GLY A 133 28.83 9.93 18.75
N ARG A 134 29.99 9.28 18.61
CA ARG A 134 30.78 9.38 17.37
C ARG A 134 29.87 9.05 16.19
N PRO A 135 29.60 10.00 15.26
CA PRO A 135 28.75 9.75 14.13
C PRO A 135 29.31 8.56 13.34
N GLY A 136 28.51 7.55 13.05
CA GLY A 136 28.88 6.42 12.20
C GLY A 136 29.03 5.06 12.87
N LEU A 137 29.36 4.96 14.17
CA LEU A 137 29.58 3.67 14.83
C LEU A 137 28.32 3.09 15.51
N THR A 138 27.34 3.89 15.86
CA THR A 138 26.17 3.45 16.66
C THR A 138 24.93 3.15 15.85
N ARG A 139 24.78 3.74 14.66
CA ARG A 139 23.59 3.54 13.80
C ARG A 139 23.70 2.22 13.04
N LYS A 140 22.56 1.53 12.85
CA LYS A 140 22.48 0.41 11.92
C LYS A 140 22.78 0.89 10.50
N LYS A 141 23.42 0.02 9.74
CA LYS A 141 23.72 0.26 8.33
C LYS A 141 23.09 -0.81 7.47
N ILE A 142 22.70 -0.45 6.29
CA ILE A 142 22.30 -1.39 5.24
C ILE A 142 23.37 -1.50 4.17
N VAL A 143 23.41 -2.64 3.51
CA VAL A 143 24.11 -2.87 2.25
C VAL A 143 23.15 -3.59 1.33
N ASP A 144 22.59 -2.84 0.38
CA ASP A 144 21.63 -3.32 -0.59
C ASP A 144 22.27 -3.36 -1.97
N VAL A 145 22.29 -4.54 -2.57
CA VAL A 145 22.86 -4.76 -3.90
C VAL A 145 21.79 -5.33 -4.81
N PHE A 146 21.45 -4.59 -5.85
CA PHE A 146 20.47 -4.99 -6.86
C PHE A 146 21.14 -5.20 -8.22
N THR A 147 20.83 -6.31 -8.87
CA THR A 147 21.05 -6.47 -10.31
C THR A 147 19.75 -6.12 -11.01
N VAL A 148 19.80 -5.13 -11.89
CA VAL A 148 18.62 -4.59 -12.57
C VAL A 148 18.84 -4.55 -14.09
N SER A 149 17.75 -4.64 -14.84
CA SER A 149 17.73 -4.36 -16.28
C SER A 149 16.67 -3.31 -16.60
N PRO A 150 16.90 -2.47 -17.61
CA PRO A 150 15.85 -1.60 -18.12
C PRO A 150 14.69 -2.43 -18.68
N ILE A 151 13.48 -1.96 -18.44
CA ILE A 151 12.27 -2.55 -19.01
C ILE A 151 12.35 -2.49 -20.54
N GLU A 152 11.80 -3.50 -21.21
CA GLU A 152 11.81 -3.63 -22.68
C GLU A 152 11.41 -2.31 -23.37
N GLY A 153 12.24 -1.87 -24.32
CA GLY A 153 12.07 -0.61 -25.06
C GLY A 153 12.57 0.63 -24.32
N GLN A 154 13.21 0.50 -23.16
CA GLN A 154 13.81 1.60 -22.42
C GLN A 154 15.33 1.50 -22.36
N THR A 155 15.99 2.65 -22.12
CA THR A 155 17.42 2.75 -21.90
C THR A 155 17.68 3.39 -20.54
N PHE A 156 18.75 2.97 -19.89
CA PHE A 156 19.20 3.56 -18.63
C PHE A 156 20.53 4.26 -18.85
N ALA A 157 20.44 5.48 -19.38
CA ALA A 157 21.61 6.28 -19.80
C ALA A 157 22.38 6.82 -18.59
N ALA A 158 23.60 7.37 -18.85
CA ALA A 158 24.42 7.96 -17.79
C ALA A 158 23.71 9.10 -17.03
N ALA A 159 22.87 9.88 -17.72
CA ALA A 159 22.06 10.93 -17.10
C ALA A 159 21.00 10.36 -16.15
N ASP A 160 20.39 9.23 -16.52
CA ASP A 160 19.40 8.55 -15.66
C ASP A 160 20.05 7.93 -14.44
N ARG A 161 21.24 7.36 -14.59
CA ARG A 161 22.05 6.83 -13.47
C ARG A 161 22.37 7.91 -12.46
N LYS A 162 22.85 9.07 -12.92
CA LYS A 162 23.11 10.22 -12.04
C LYS A 162 21.84 10.68 -11.34
N ARG A 163 20.74 10.83 -12.08
CA ARG A 163 19.45 11.25 -11.53
C ARG A 163 18.92 10.27 -10.47
N LEU A 164 19.05 8.96 -10.70
CA LEU A 164 18.67 7.94 -9.72
C LEU A 164 19.53 8.06 -8.45
N THR A 165 20.85 8.20 -8.57
CA THR A 165 21.75 8.41 -7.44
C THR A 165 21.37 9.63 -6.61
N ASP A 166 21.15 10.78 -7.27
CA ASP A 166 20.77 12.04 -6.61
C ASP A 166 19.40 11.90 -5.91
N GLN A 167 18.45 11.20 -6.52
CA GLN A 167 17.13 10.99 -5.94
C GLN A 167 17.13 10.00 -4.77
N LEU A 168 17.88 8.90 -4.87
CA LEU A 168 18.05 7.96 -3.73
C LEU A 168 18.62 8.69 -2.51
N ALA A 169 19.70 9.45 -2.70
CA ALA A 169 20.30 10.23 -1.62
C ALA A 169 19.29 11.22 -1.01
N ARG A 170 18.53 11.93 -1.86
CA ARG A 170 17.49 12.87 -1.40
C ARG A 170 16.38 12.18 -0.62
N MET A 171 15.87 11.04 -1.10
CA MET A 171 14.81 10.30 -0.39
C MET A 171 15.29 9.80 0.97
N ILE A 172 16.51 9.28 1.04
CA ILE A 172 17.10 8.83 2.31
C ILE A 172 17.28 9.99 3.28
N MET A 173 17.64 11.19 2.80
CA MET A 173 17.66 12.39 3.65
C MET A 173 16.28 12.75 4.18
N LEU A 174 15.22 12.68 3.37
CA LEU A 174 13.85 12.88 3.85
C LEU A 174 13.47 11.88 4.95
N LEU A 175 13.88 10.61 4.81
CA LEU A 175 13.66 9.59 5.85
C LEU A 175 14.44 9.91 7.13
N ASP A 176 15.68 10.41 7.03
CA ASP A 176 16.48 10.86 8.20
C ASP A 176 15.82 12.04 8.93
N GLU A 177 15.18 12.93 8.18
CA GLU A 177 14.42 14.07 8.72
C GLU A 177 13.05 13.67 9.27
N GLY A 178 12.62 12.43 9.10
CA GLY A 178 11.31 11.91 9.50
C GLY A 178 10.16 12.36 8.60
N GLN A 179 10.45 12.78 7.37
CA GLN A 179 9.49 13.24 6.37
C GLN A 179 9.01 12.06 5.49
N LEU A 180 8.51 11.00 6.13
CA LEU A 180 8.10 9.77 5.47
C LEU A 180 7.02 9.99 4.40
N ASP A 181 6.00 10.78 4.72
CA ASP A 181 4.87 11.04 3.79
C ASP A 181 5.34 11.78 2.55
N GLU A 182 6.24 12.75 2.70
CA GLU A 182 6.83 13.49 1.57
C GLU A 182 7.65 12.55 0.66
N ALA A 183 8.49 11.68 1.26
CA ALA A 183 9.26 10.69 0.51
C ALA A 183 8.33 9.75 -0.28
N ARG A 184 7.27 9.24 0.34
CA ARG A 184 6.27 8.37 -0.30
C ARG A 184 5.54 9.07 -1.44
N GLN A 185 5.10 10.31 -1.24
CA GLN A 185 4.41 11.09 -2.28
C GLN A 185 5.31 11.35 -3.48
N GLN A 186 6.60 11.64 -3.25
CA GLN A 186 7.56 11.84 -4.35
C GLN A 186 7.79 10.56 -5.13
N VAL A 187 7.96 9.42 -4.47
CA VAL A 187 8.08 8.09 -5.13
C VAL A 187 6.81 7.77 -5.91
N ASN A 188 5.63 7.95 -5.32
CA ASN A 188 4.36 7.67 -5.97
C ASN A 188 4.19 8.50 -7.25
N ARG A 189 4.47 9.82 -7.21
CA ARG A 189 4.39 10.69 -8.40
C ARG A 189 5.27 10.20 -9.55
N GLN A 190 6.50 9.83 -9.26
CA GLN A 190 7.43 9.32 -10.29
C GLN A 190 7.01 7.96 -10.84
N LEU A 191 6.50 7.09 -9.98
CA LEU A 191 5.99 5.77 -10.37
C LEU A 191 4.83 5.91 -11.37
N VAL A 192 3.94 6.87 -11.17
CA VAL A 192 2.82 7.16 -12.07
C VAL A 192 3.27 7.61 -13.45
N GLU A 193 4.23 8.52 -13.52
CA GLU A 193 4.76 8.99 -14.81
C GLU A 193 5.29 7.81 -15.65
N HIS A 194 5.80 6.79 -14.98
CA HIS A 194 6.31 5.60 -15.63
C HIS A 194 5.20 4.59 -15.97
N LEU A 195 4.31 4.26 -15.04
CA LEU A 195 3.21 3.30 -15.22
C LEU A 195 2.15 3.81 -16.20
N GLY A 196 1.86 5.10 -16.22
CA GLY A 196 0.86 5.72 -17.10
C GLY A 196 1.17 5.57 -18.60
N LYS A 197 2.42 5.28 -18.95
CA LYS A 197 2.86 4.99 -20.34
C LYS A 197 2.64 3.54 -20.76
N ARG A 198 2.31 2.65 -19.82
CA ARG A 198 2.13 1.22 -20.07
C ARG A 198 0.65 0.85 -20.08
N ARG A 199 0.10 0.57 -21.25
CA ARG A 199 -1.17 -0.15 -21.36
C ARG A 199 -0.86 -1.64 -21.46
N SER A 200 -0.93 -2.39 -20.37
CA SER A 200 -0.86 -3.85 -20.43
C SER A 200 -2.24 -4.42 -20.78
N SER A 201 -2.26 -5.41 -21.65
CA SER A 201 -3.44 -6.23 -21.88
C SER A 201 -3.66 -7.11 -20.67
N PHE A 202 -4.68 -6.83 -19.88
CA PHE A 202 -5.07 -7.69 -18.76
C PHE A 202 -5.56 -9.04 -19.29
N SER A 203 -4.85 -10.11 -18.99
CA SER A 203 -5.19 -11.47 -19.45
C SER A 203 -6.42 -12.06 -18.75
N GLY A 204 -6.96 -11.37 -17.75
CA GLY A 204 -8.11 -11.86 -16.96
C GLY A 204 -7.84 -13.08 -16.10
N LEU A 205 -6.60 -13.53 -16.02
CA LEU A 205 -6.18 -14.64 -15.16
C LEU A 205 -5.74 -14.09 -13.80
N LEU A 206 -6.13 -14.75 -12.72
CA LEU A 206 -5.56 -14.51 -11.42
C LEU A 206 -4.10 -14.95 -11.42
N HIS A 207 -3.20 -14.07 -11.02
CA HIS A 207 -1.78 -14.41 -10.94
C HIS A 207 -1.54 -15.34 -9.76
N THR A 208 -0.91 -16.46 -10.04
CA THR A 208 -0.58 -17.45 -9.01
C THR A 208 0.50 -16.88 -8.10
N VAL A 209 0.20 -16.78 -6.82
CA VAL A 209 1.15 -16.40 -5.78
C VAL A 209 1.24 -17.55 -4.78
N GLN A 210 2.43 -18.10 -4.63
CA GLN A 210 2.71 -19.09 -3.59
C GLN A 210 3.48 -18.42 -2.48
N ILE A 211 2.97 -18.52 -1.25
CA ILE A 211 3.59 -17.91 -0.07
C ILE A 211 3.74 -18.99 1.00
N THR A 212 4.96 -19.17 1.46
CA THR A 212 5.29 -20.09 2.55
C THR A 212 6.04 -19.38 3.66
N PHE A 213 5.87 -19.85 4.87
CA PHE A 213 6.58 -19.34 6.05
C PHE A 213 7.36 -20.47 6.69
N ASP A 214 8.60 -20.18 7.09
CA ASP A 214 9.48 -21.10 7.81
C ASP A 214 10.06 -20.41 9.05
N ASN A 215 9.80 -21.01 10.21
CA ASN A 215 10.33 -20.58 11.50
C ASN A 215 11.46 -21.48 12.03
N SER A 216 11.89 -22.49 11.26
CA SER A 216 12.89 -23.46 11.67
C SER A 216 14.29 -23.13 11.18
N GLN A 217 14.42 -22.58 9.97
CA GLN A 217 15.71 -22.36 9.30
C GLN A 217 16.51 -21.16 9.85
N SER A 218 15.87 -20.16 10.46
CA SER A 218 16.56 -19.04 11.11
C SER A 218 16.36 -19.09 12.62
N ALA A 219 17.37 -18.75 13.40
CA ALA A 219 17.25 -18.62 14.86
C ALA A 219 16.44 -17.38 15.27
N THR A 220 16.50 -16.30 14.50
CA THR A 220 16.02 -14.97 14.86
C THR A 220 14.87 -14.45 14.00
N ASP A 221 14.69 -14.98 12.79
CA ASP A 221 13.75 -14.46 11.78
C ASP A 221 12.70 -15.49 11.39
N THR A 222 11.53 -15.01 11.03
CA THR A 222 10.58 -15.76 10.23
C THR A 222 10.97 -15.60 8.77
N ILE A 223 11.17 -16.70 8.06
CA ILE A 223 11.43 -16.67 6.62
C ILE A 223 10.09 -16.71 5.89
N MET A 224 9.90 -15.77 4.98
CA MET A 224 8.74 -15.71 4.10
C MET A 224 9.22 -15.83 2.65
N ASP A 225 8.84 -16.91 1.98
CA ASP A 225 9.11 -17.12 0.57
C ASP A 225 7.88 -16.79 -0.26
N ILE A 226 8.07 -15.97 -1.31
CA ILE A 226 7.03 -15.61 -2.28
C ILE A 226 7.50 -16.07 -3.66
N ARG A 227 6.69 -16.91 -4.32
CA ARG A 227 6.91 -17.30 -5.73
C ARG A 227 5.77 -16.78 -6.57
N SER A 228 6.09 -15.99 -7.59
CA SER A 228 5.06 -15.34 -8.42
C SER A 228 5.62 -14.88 -9.76
N ASP A 229 4.72 -14.48 -10.66
CA ASP A 229 5.10 -13.75 -11.87
C ASP A 229 5.60 -12.34 -11.51
N ASP A 230 6.43 -11.74 -12.38
CA ASP A 230 6.85 -10.35 -12.19
C ASP A 230 5.68 -9.38 -12.27
N THR A 231 5.71 -8.37 -11.40
CA THR A 231 4.64 -7.37 -11.33
C THR A 231 5.23 -6.01 -11.01
N PRO A 232 4.96 -4.99 -11.82
CA PRO A 232 5.42 -3.64 -11.56
C PRO A 232 5.02 -3.16 -10.16
N ALA A 233 5.92 -2.48 -9.47
CA ALA A 233 5.71 -1.87 -8.16
C ALA A 233 5.32 -2.85 -7.01
N PHE A 234 5.33 -4.16 -7.23
CA PHE A 234 4.95 -5.12 -6.17
C PHE A 234 5.84 -5.00 -4.94
N LEU A 235 7.17 -5.02 -5.12
CA LEU A 235 8.11 -4.92 -4.00
C LEU A 235 7.93 -3.62 -3.21
N TYR A 236 7.69 -2.50 -3.90
CA TYR A 236 7.40 -1.23 -3.27
C TYR A 236 6.13 -1.28 -2.41
N ALA A 237 5.02 -1.69 -3.00
CA ALA A 237 3.73 -1.75 -2.31
C ALA A 237 3.77 -2.75 -1.15
N PHE A 238 4.41 -3.91 -1.35
CA PHE A 238 4.53 -4.95 -0.34
C PHE A 238 5.42 -4.52 0.83
N ALA A 239 6.58 -3.94 0.56
CA ALA A 239 7.48 -3.44 1.61
C ALA A 239 6.83 -2.31 2.44
N ASN A 240 6.09 -1.39 1.79
CA ASN A 240 5.29 -0.39 2.49
C ASN A 240 4.25 -1.04 3.42
N ALA A 241 3.51 -2.02 2.90
CA ALA A 241 2.50 -2.71 3.68
C ALA A 241 3.08 -3.48 4.88
N LEU A 242 4.28 -4.04 4.76
CA LEU A 242 5.00 -4.66 5.88
C LEU A 242 5.38 -3.60 6.92
N ALA A 243 5.99 -2.49 6.48
CA ALA A 243 6.40 -1.40 7.36
C ALA A 243 5.21 -0.82 8.15
N MET A 244 4.10 -0.53 7.49
CA MET A 244 2.87 -0.03 8.13
C MET A 244 2.30 -0.98 9.19
N ARG A 245 2.57 -2.29 9.07
CA ARG A 245 2.16 -3.32 10.04
C ARG A 245 3.21 -3.67 11.07
N ASN A 246 4.25 -2.83 11.19
CA ASN A 246 5.38 -3.04 12.09
C ASN A 246 6.06 -4.41 11.88
N VAL A 247 6.18 -4.84 10.63
CA VAL A 247 6.96 -6.00 10.21
C VAL A 247 8.23 -5.49 9.54
N TYR A 248 9.37 -5.86 10.09
CA TYR A 248 10.69 -5.39 9.68
C TYR A 248 11.40 -6.44 8.85
N ILE A 249 12.01 -6.02 7.76
CA ILE A 249 12.84 -6.86 6.90
C ILE A 249 14.29 -6.72 7.37
N SER A 250 14.86 -7.79 7.90
CA SER A 250 16.29 -7.82 8.32
C SER A 250 17.22 -8.23 7.18
N LYS A 251 16.72 -9.05 6.26
CA LYS A 251 17.40 -9.52 5.07
C LYS A 251 16.40 -9.86 3.99
N ALA A 252 16.74 -9.62 2.74
CA ALA A 252 15.94 -10.08 1.61
C ALA A 252 16.84 -10.57 0.47
N LEU A 253 16.38 -11.61 -0.23
CA LEU A 253 17.05 -12.22 -1.36
C LEU A 253 16.04 -12.36 -2.49
N PHE A 254 16.36 -11.83 -3.66
CA PHE A 254 15.52 -11.87 -4.85
C PHE A 254 16.26 -12.64 -5.93
N ALA A 255 15.57 -13.53 -6.63
CA ALA A 255 16.11 -14.28 -7.75
C ALA A 255 15.01 -14.64 -8.75
N ILE A 256 15.40 -14.88 -9.99
CA ILE A 256 14.54 -15.48 -11.00
C ILE A 256 14.90 -16.95 -11.09
N GLU A 257 13.95 -17.83 -10.74
CA GLU A 257 14.07 -19.28 -10.84
C GLU A 257 12.98 -19.82 -11.75
N ASP A 258 13.35 -20.58 -12.78
CA ASP A 258 12.40 -21.18 -13.76
C ASP A 258 11.44 -20.13 -14.39
N GLY A 259 11.95 -18.91 -14.63
CA GLY A 259 11.17 -17.80 -15.21
C GLY A 259 10.14 -17.18 -14.28
N LYS A 260 10.19 -17.49 -12.97
CA LYS A 260 9.37 -16.87 -11.93
C LYS A 260 10.25 -16.17 -10.91
N LEU A 261 9.71 -15.09 -10.33
CA LEU A 261 10.33 -14.44 -9.19
C LEU A 261 10.24 -15.36 -7.97
N HIS A 262 11.35 -15.48 -7.29
CA HIS A 262 11.47 -16.09 -5.98
C HIS A 262 12.03 -15.08 -5.00
N ASP A 263 11.16 -14.49 -4.21
CA ASP A 263 11.48 -13.46 -3.22
C ASP A 263 11.49 -14.10 -1.84
N ARG A 264 12.63 -14.05 -1.18
CA ARG A 264 12.82 -14.56 0.20
C ARG A 264 13.08 -13.41 1.15
N PHE A 265 12.18 -13.22 2.11
CA PHE A 265 12.27 -12.20 3.14
C PHE A 265 12.52 -12.83 4.50
N TYR A 266 13.46 -12.25 5.26
CA TYR A 266 13.71 -12.55 6.67
C TYR A 266 13.06 -11.44 7.48
N ILE A 267 11.98 -11.76 8.19
CA ILE A 267 11.11 -10.76 8.80
C ILE A 267 10.99 -10.95 10.32
N ARG A 268 10.81 -9.84 11.03
CA ARG A 268 10.61 -9.76 12.47
C ARG A 268 9.46 -8.83 12.82
N ASN A 269 8.87 -9.01 13.99
CA ASN A 269 7.92 -8.05 14.53
C ASN A 269 8.65 -6.80 15.08
N ARG A 270 7.90 -5.78 15.54
CA ARG A 270 8.44 -4.55 16.14
C ARG A 270 9.34 -4.75 17.36
N PHE A 271 9.32 -5.93 17.98
CA PHE A 271 10.16 -6.27 19.12
C PHE A 271 11.44 -7.04 18.72
N GLY A 272 11.70 -7.16 17.42
CA GLY A 272 12.83 -7.92 16.89
C GLY A 272 12.69 -9.45 17.00
N GLN A 273 11.47 -9.95 17.17
CA GLN A 273 11.16 -11.37 17.36
C GLN A 273 10.52 -11.98 16.12
N LYS A 274 10.58 -13.30 16.01
CA LYS A 274 9.84 -14.05 14.97
C LYS A 274 8.34 -13.85 15.08
N LEU A 275 7.66 -13.93 13.94
CA LEU A 275 6.22 -14.00 13.87
C LEU A 275 5.79 -15.46 14.03
N LEU A 276 5.22 -15.81 15.18
CA LEU A 276 4.84 -17.20 15.51
C LEU A 276 3.32 -17.40 15.51
N ASP A 277 2.53 -16.32 15.62
CA ASP A 277 1.07 -16.42 15.60
C ASP A 277 0.56 -16.80 14.21
N PRO A 278 -0.19 -17.91 14.06
CA PRO A 278 -0.72 -18.33 12.78
C PRO A 278 -1.69 -17.31 12.16
N GLY A 279 -2.35 -16.49 12.99
CA GLY A 279 -3.23 -15.43 12.55
C GLY A 279 -2.48 -14.29 11.86
N ASP A 280 -1.35 -13.89 12.43
CA ASP A 280 -0.47 -12.85 11.84
C ASP A 280 0.13 -13.33 10.53
N LEU A 281 0.60 -14.59 10.46
CA LEU A 281 1.14 -15.18 9.23
C LEU A 281 0.08 -15.27 8.12
N GLU A 282 -1.15 -15.66 8.46
CA GLU A 282 -2.25 -15.70 7.49
C GLU A 282 -2.66 -14.29 7.02
N GLN A 283 -2.61 -13.30 7.91
CA GLN A 283 -2.84 -11.89 7.55
C GLN A 283 -1.77 -11.39 6.58
N LEU A 284 -0.50 -11.70 6.82
CA LEU A 284 0.60 -11.36 5.90
C LEU A 284 0.44 -12.05 4.54
N ARG A 285 0.06 -13.33 4.54
CA ARG A 285 -0.24 -14.07 3.30
C ARG A 285 -1.32 -13.37 2.49
N LEU A 286 -2.43 -13.03 3.13
CA LEU A 286 -3.54 -12.34 2.50
C LEU A 286 -3.12 -10.96 1.97
N THR A 287 -2.36 -10.21 2.77
CA THR A 287 -1.80 -8.90 2.37
C THR A 287 -0.98 -9.03 1.09
N ALA A 288 -0.02 -9.95 1.04
CA ALA A 288 0.83 -10.14 -0.13
C ALA A 288 0.03 -10.54 -1.38
N VAL A 289 -0.96 -11.43 -1.23
CA VAL A 289 -1.83 -11.83 -2.36
C VAL A 289 -2.66 -10.65 -2.86
N LEU A 290 -3.28 -9.88 -1.96
CA LEU A 290 -4.10 -8.71 -2.32
C LEU A 290 -3.27 -7.65 -3.04
N ILE A 291 -2.07 -7.33 -2.53
CA ILE A 291 -1.15 -6.37 -3.16
C ILE A 291 -0.73 -6.86 -4.54
N LYS A 292 -0.37 -8.14 -4.67
CA LYS A 292 0.06 -8.71 -5.94
C LYS A 292 -1.03 -8.59 -7.01
N GLN A 293 -2.26 -8.92 -6.69
CA GLN A 293 -3.38 -8.80 -7.62
C GLN A 293 -3.67 -7.33 -7.95
N PHE A 294 -3.60 -6.44 -6.95
CA PHE A 294 -3.88 -5.02 -7.14
C PHE A 294 -2.81 -4.32 -7.98
N THR A 295 -1.53 -4.61 -7.75
CA THR A 295 -0.42 -4.00 -8.51
C THR A 295 -0.47 -4.39 -10.00
N HIS A 296 -0.92 -5.58 -10.34
CA HIS A 296 -1.25 -5.94 -11.72
C HIS A 296 -2.36 -5.07 -12.32
N ALA A 297 -3.32 -4.68 -11.51
CA ALA A 297 -4.45 -3.87 -11.94
C ALA A 297 -4.15 -2.36 -11.98
N LEU A 298 -3.03 -1.90 -11.47
CA LEU A 298 -2.68 -0.46 -11.40
C LEU A 298 -2.68 0.24 -12.76
N THR A 299 -2.34 -0.46 -13.83
CA THR A 299 -2.37 0.09 -15.21
C THR A 299 -3.77 0.48 -15.69
N TRP A 300 -4.83 0.05 -14.99
CA TRP A 300 -6.22 0.39 -15.25
C TRP A 300 -6.69 1.61 -14.46
N ALA A 301 -5.93 2.05 -13.46
CA ALA A 301 -6.26 3.22 -12.68
C ALA A 301 -6.09 4.50 -13.52
N PRO A 302 -7.04 5.45 -13.48
CA PRO A 302 -6.85 6.77 -14.07
C PRO A 302 -5.64 7.51 -13.49
N ASP A 303 -5.44 7.39 -12.19
CA ASP A 303 -4.26 7.84 -11.47
C ASP A 303 -3.71 6.68 -10.61
N PRO A 304 -2.65 5.97 -11.07
CA PRO A 304 -2.08 4.83 -10.35
C PRO A 304 -1.48 5.18 -8.99
N ALA A 305 -0.97 6.43 -8.77
CA ALA A 305 -0.45 6.84 -7.47
C ALA A 305 -1.55 6.93 -6.43
N LYS A 306 -2.61 7.65 -6.77
CA LYS A 306 -3.81 7.74 -5.92
C LYS A 306 -4.37 6.36 -5.62
N ALA A 307 -4.47 5.52 -6.66
CA ALA A 307 -4.96 4.16 -6.50
C ALA A 307 -4.12 3.35 -5.52
N LEU A 308 -2.81 3.47 -5.58
CA LEU A 308 -1.90 2.75 -4.69
C LEU A 308 -1.98 3.27 -3.24
N GLU A 309 -2.00 4.59 -3.05
CA GLU A 309 -2.14 5.22 -1.73
C GLU A 309 -3.48 4.87 -1.08
N ALA A 310 -4.57 4.99 -1.82
CA ALA A 310 -5.90 4.63 -1.35
C ALA A 310 -6.04 3.12 -1.10
N PHE A 311 -5.31 2.28 -1.84
CA PHE A 311 -5.31 0.84 -1.63
C PHE A 311 -4.61 0.42 -0.34
N ASP A 312 -3.54 1.08 0.07
CA ASP A 312 -2.89 0.83 1.36
C ASP A 312 -3.87 1.07 2.52
N GLN A 313 -4.58 2.20 2.49
CA GLN A 313 -5.61 2.51 3.48
C GLN A 313 -6.81 1.53 3.42
N PHE A 314 -7.20 1.12 2.22
CA PHE A 314 -8.24 0.11 2.01
C PHE A 314 -7.84 -1.25 2.59
N LEU A 315 -6.58 -1.66 2.41
CA LEU A 315 -6.06 -2.89 3.01
C LEU A 315 -6.19 -2.88 4.54
N ASP A 316 -5.86 -1.77 5.19
CA ASP A 316 -6.00 -1.65 6.64
C ASP A 316 -7.44 -1.85 7.09
N LEU A 317 -8.39 -1.18 6.44
CA LEU A 317 -9.82 -1.34 6.73
C LEU A 317 -10.33 -2.78 6.54
N VAL A 318 -9.89 -3.43 5.45
CA VAL A 318 -10.28 -4.83 5.15
C VAL A 318 -9.66 -5.80 6.16
N LEU A 319 -8.45 -5.54 6.61
CA LEU A 319 -7.72 -6.42 7.52
C LEU A 319 -8.08 -6.19 8.99
N GLU A 320 -8.36 -4.95 9.41
CA GLU A 320 -8.80 -4.62 10.78
C GLU A 320 -10.21 -5.16 11.10
N GLY A 321 -11.13 -5.09 10.14
CA GLY A 321 -12.49 -5.66 10.28
C GLY A 321 -12.53 -7.19 10.39
N SER A 322 -11.37 -7.86 10.30
CA SER A 322 -11.32 -9.26 9.92
C SER A 322 -10.85 -10.27 10.94
N ARG A 323 -11.06 -10.05 12.23
CA ARG A 323 -10.66 -11.13 13.14
C ARG A 323 -11.37 -12.50 12.91
N GLN A 324 -12.50 -12.59 12.21
CA GLN A 324 -13.04 -13.86 11.66
C GLN A 324 -13.94 -13.68 10.41
N ALA A 325 -14.86 -12.71 10.38
CA ALA A 325 -15.81 -12.53 9.27
C ALA A 325 -15.15 -11.90 8.04
N GLY A 326 -14.23 -10.98 8.22
CA GLY A 326 -13.57 -10.27 7.14
C GLY A 326 -12.55 -11.11 6.37
N ARG A 327 -11.91 -12.13 6.98
CA ARG A 327 -11.01 -13.04 6.22
C ARG A 327 -11.75 -13.76 5.10
N LYS A 328 -12.97 -14.22 5.32
CA LYS A 328 -13.80 -14.87 4.27
C LYS A 328 -14.15 -13.86 3.17
N GLN A 329 -14.43 -12.60 3.53
CA GLN A 329 -14.73 -11.54 2.58
C GLN A 329 -13.48 -11.17 1.77
N ALA A 330 -12.31 -10.98 2.41
CA ALA A 330 -11.07 -10.67 1.74
C ALA A 330 -10.64 -11.77 0.75
N TRP A 331 -10.77 -13.05 1.11
CA TRP A 331 -10.55 -14.16 0.18
C TRP A 331 -11.59 -14.21 -0.95
N ALA A 332 -12.81 -13.70 -0.73
CA ALA A 332 -13.79 -13.57 -1.80
C ALA A 332 -13.38 -12.50 -2.84
N PHE A 333 -12.66 -11.44 -2.44
CA PHE A 333 -12.05 -10.47 -3.36
C PHE A 333 -11.05 -11.13 -4.31
N VAL A 334 -10.17 -11.96 -3.76
CA VAL A 334 -9.13 -12.63 -4.55
C VAL A 334 -9.72 -13.55 -5.61
N LYS A 335 -10.90 -14.12 -5.37
CA LYS A 335 -11.52 -15.11 -6.28
C LYS A 335 -12.19 -14.50 -7.52
N ASP A 336 -12.51 -13.21 -7.50
CA ASP A 336 -13.15 -12.55 -8.65
C ASP A 336 -12.14 -11.72 -9.44
N LYS A 337 -11.78 -12.22 -10.62
CA LYS A 337 -10.82 -11.59 -11.54
C LYS A 337 -11.13 -10.15 -11.94
N ASN A 338 -12.39 -9.74 -11.87
CA ASN A 338 -12.81 -8.39 -12.28
C ASN A 338 -12.76 -7.38 -11.14
N THR A 339 -12.62 -7.83 -9.91
CA THR A 339 -12.64 -6.97 -8.71
C THR A 339 -11.46 -6.00 -8.69
N PHE A 340 -10.24 -6.45 -8.96
CA PHE A 340 -9.05 -5.60 -8.87
C PHE A 340 -8.97 -4.52 -9.95
N PRO A 341 -9.23 -4.78 -11.24
CA PRO A 341 -9.31 -3.71 -12.25
C PRO A 341 -10.36 -2.66 -11.91
N LEU A 342 -11.51 -3.09 -11.39
CA LEU A 342 -12.56 -2.19 -10.96
C LEU A 342 -12.14 -1.36 -9.75
N LEU A 343 -11.55 -2.01 -8.75
CA LEU A 343 -11.03 -1.34 -7.55
C LEU A 343 -9.94 -0.31 -7.91
N ALA A 344 -9.01 -0.65 -8.80
CA ALA A 344 -7.96 0.27 -9.25
C ALA A 344 -8.56 1.50 -9.93
N ARG A 345 -9.59 1.32 -10.77
CA ARG A 345 -10.30 2.45 -11.40
C ARG A 345 -11.00 3.34 -10.38
N LEU A 346 -11.67 2.75 -9.40
CA LEU A 346 -12.38 3.49 -8.35
C LEU A 346 -11.42 4.28 -7.46
N LEU A 347 -10.38 3.61 -6.96
CA LEU A 347 -9.40 4.22 -6.06
C LEU A 347 -8.56 5.29 -6.76
N GLY A 348 -8.31 5.15 -8.06
CA GLY A 348 -7.57 6.14 -8.86
C GLY A 348 -8.43 7.25 -9.45
N ALA A 349 -9.75 7.24 -9.28
CA ALA A 349 -10.62 8.22 -9.95
C ALA A 349 -10.75 9.53 -9.17
N SER A 350 -10.93 9.51 -7.87
CA SER A 350 -11.25 10.69 -7.07
C SER A 350 -10.95 10.51 -5.59
N ASP A 351 -10.37 11.55 -4.97
CA ASP A 351 -10.16 11.62 -3.51
C ASP A 351 -11.50 11.64 -2.76
N PHE A 352 -12.52 12.31 -3.31
CA PHE A 352 -13.86 12.34 -2.75
C PHE A 352 -14.47 10.94 -2.60
N LEU A 353 -14.33 10.09 -3.62
CA LEU A 353 -14.82 8.71 -3.55
C LEU A 353 -14.11 7.88 -2.50
N TRP A 354 -12.81 8.14 -2.30
CA TRP A 354 -12.06 7.45 -1.28
C TRP A 354 -12.42 7.97 0.12
N GLU A 355 -12.29 9.26 0.37
CA GLU A 355 -12.38 9.83 1.72
C GLU A 355 -13.80 9.81 2.28
N ASP A 356 -14.78 10.21 1.48
CA ASP A 356 -16.14 10.33 1.97
C ASP A 356 -16.96 9.06 1.81
N PHE A 357 -16.58 8.18 0.92
CA PHE A 357 -17.42 7.06 0.54
C PHE A 357 -16.80 5.69 0.83
N LEU A 358 -15.72 5.32 0.17
CA LEU A 358 -15.12 3.98 0.31
C LEU A 358 -14.63 3.71 1.73
N ARG A 359 -14.02 4.68 2.38
CA ARG A 359 -13.55 4.58 3.76
C ARG A 359 -14.68 4.31 4.75
N ARG A 360 -15.86 4.92 4.53
CA ARG A 360 -17.04 4.74 5.39
C ARG A 360 -17.86 3.51 5.03
N GLN A 361 -17.85 3.09 3.77
CA GLN A 361 -18.75 2.09 3.20
C GLN A 361 -18.05 0.82 2.70
N HIS A 362 -16.79 0.59 3.07
CA HIS A 362 -16.00 -0.57 2.61
C HIS A 362 -16.71 -1.92 2.83
N VAL A 363 -17.55 -2.04 3.86
CA VAL A 363 -18.34 -3.25 4.14
C VAL A 363 -19.38 -3.50 3.04
N ASN A 364 -19.88 -2.44 2.39
CA ASN A 364 -20.87 -2.54 1.33
C ASN A 364 -20.24 -2.71 -0.07
N LEU A 365 -18.93 -2.48 -0.20
CA LEU A 365 -18.22 -2.52 -1.47
C LEU A 365 -18.32 -3.89 -2.15
N LEU A 366 -18.07 -4.97 -1.43
CA LEU A 366 -18.06 -6.33 -1.99
C LEU A 366 -19.39 -6.79 -2.60
N PRO A 367 -20.54 -6.64 -1.91
CA PRO A 367 -21.83 -6.97 -2.51
C PRO A 367 -22.08 -6.15 -3.78
N LEU A 368 -21.75 -4.85 -3.75
CA LEU A 368 -22.00 -3.95 -4.86
C LEU A 368 -21.10 -4.20 -6.07
N LEU A 369 -19.83 -4.58 -5.86
CA LEU A 369 -18.91 -4.95 -6.95
C LEU A 369 -19.41 -6.18 -7.74
N LYS A 370 -20.15 -7.08 -7.13
CA LYS A 370 -20.74 -8.25 -7.79
C LYS A 370 -21.97 -7.88 -8.63
N ASP A 371 -22.82 -7.02 -8.09
CA ASP A 371 -24.15 -6.76 -8.64
C ASP A 371 -24.19 -5.53 -9.58
N TYR A 372 -23.08 -4.73 -9.66
CA TYR A 372 -23.12 -3.46 -10.37
C TYR A 372 -23.35 -3.58 -11.87
N ARG A 373 -22.88 -4.69 -12.49
CA ARG A 373 -22.96 -4.87 -13.95
C ARG A 373 -24.39 -5.00 -14.44
N ASP A 374 -25.22 -5.72 -13.71
CA ASP A 374 -26.59 -6.04 -14.09
C ASP A 374 -27.59 -4.94 -13.68
N ALA A 375 -27.20 -4.06 -12.75
CA ALA A 375 -28.06 -2.98 -12.31
C ALA A 375 -28.01 -1.78 -13.28
N PRO A 376 -29.14 -1.17 -13.70
CA PRO A 376 -29.13 0.03 -14.53
C PRO A 376 -28.59 1.24 -13.77
N LEU A 377 -28.00 2.23 -14.48
CA LEU A 377 -27.59 3.49 -13.85
C LEU A 377 -28.80 4.20 -13.25
N ILE A 378 -29.84 4.39 -14.03
CA ILE A 378 -31.10 5.00 -13.62
C ILE A 378 -32.09 3.90 -13.26
N LYS A 379 -32.48 3.82 -11.98
CA LYS A 379 -33.61 3.01 -11.54
C LYS A 379 -34.88 3.87 -11.53
N SER A 380 -36.01 3.30 -11.94
CA SER A 380 -37.26 4.00 -11.81
C SER A 380 -37.62 4.27 -10.33
N GLN A 381 -38.29 5.35 -10.04
CA GLN A 381 -38.78 5.66 -8.69
C GLN A 381 -39.60 4.51 -8.08
N ALA A 382 -40.41 3.82 -8.90
CA ALA A 382 -41.15 2.65 -8.45
C ALA A 382 -40.25 1.52 -7.95
N THR A 383 -39.13 1.28 -8.63
CA THR A 383 -38.12 0.31 -8.21
C THR A 383 -37.44 0.76 -6.93
N LEU A 384 -36.97 2.01 -6.86
CA LEU A 384 -36.33 2.57 -5.67
C LEU A 384 -37.25 2.52 -4.44
N ARG A 385 -38.52 2.91 -4.58
CA ARG A 385 -39.51 2.80 -3.49
C ARG A 385 -39.70 1.37 -3.02
N LYS A 386 -39.76 0.41 -3.93
CA LYS A 386 -39.90 -1.02 -3.60
C LYS A 386 -38.70 -1.55 -2.84
N GLU A 387 -37.51 -1.22 -3.27
CA GLU A 387 -36.26 -1.65 -2.63
C GLU A 387 -36.08 -0.98 -1.26
N LEU A 388 -36.34 0.32 -1.16
CA LEU A 388 -36.33 1.07 0.10
C LEU A 388 -37.31 0.51 1.12
N ASN A 389 -38.54 0.23 0.70
CA ASN A 389 -39.56 -0.36 1.58
C ASN A 389 -39.10 -1.73 2.12
N ARG A 390 -38.42 -2.56 1.30
CA ARG A 390 -37.85 -3.84 1.76
C ARG A 390 -36.74 -3.63 2.76
N ALA A 391 -35.90 -2.62 2.59
CA ALA A 391 -34.81 -2.30 3.52
C ALA A 391 -35.33 -1.85 4.88
N ILE A 392 -36.42 -1.07 4.90
CA ILE A 392 -36.98 -0.46 6.12
C ILE A 392 -37.93 -1.41 6.86
N VAL A 393 -38.56 -2.38 6.19
CA VAL A 393 -39.63 -3.22 6.77
C VAL A 393 -39.21 -3.95 8.06
N LYS A 394 -37.95 -4.26 8.23
CA LYS A 394 -37.39 -4.94 9.42
C LYS A 394 -37.05 -3.98 10.57
N ALA A 395 -37.07 -2.68 10.33
CA ALA A 395 -36.72 -1.67 11.33
C ALA A 395 -37.94 -1.34 12.20
N LYS A 396 -37.86 -1.69 13.47
CA LYS A 396 -39.01 -1.57 14.43
C LYS A 396 -39.03 -0.23 15.16
N THR A 397 -37.89 0.48 15.26
CA THR A 397 -37.76 1.79 15.93
C THR A 397 -37.52 2.92 14.91
N ASP A 398 -37.77 4.15 15.32
CA ASP A 398 -37.54 5.33 14.46
C ASP A 398 -36.06 5.48 14.12
N GLU A 399 -35.17 5.23 15.08
CA GLU A 399 -33.71 5.25 14.89
C GLU A 399 -33.27 4.17 13.89
N ALA A 400 -33.76 2.94 14.05
CA ALA A 400 -33.46 1.86 13.11
C ALA A 400 -33.99 2.13 11.69
N ARG A 401 -35.14 2.84 11.57
CA ARG A 401 -35.67 3.26 10.25
C ARG A 401 -34.78 4.33 9.62
N LYS A 402 -34.36 5.32 10.39
CA LYS A 402 -33.44 6.36 9.92
C LYS A 402 -32.11 5.76 9.45
N GLU A 403 -31.54 4.82 10.23
CA GLU A 403 -30.32 4.11 9.84
C GLU A 403 -30.52 3.29 8.56
N ALA A 404 -31.65 2.58 8.43
CA ALA A 404 -31.95 1.80 7.23
C ALA A 404 -32.15 2.70 6.00
N LEU A 405 -32.78 3.87 6.16
CA LEU A 405 -32.94 4.88 5.12
C LEU A 405 -31.60 5.41 4.65
N ASN A 406 -30.75 5.84 5.59
CA ASN A 406 -29.41 6.36 5.28
C ASN A 406 -28.55 5.29 4.60
N ARG A 407 -28.57 4.06 5.13
CA ARG A 407 -27.82 2.95 4.52
C ARG A 407 -28.27 2.66 3.09
N PHE A 408 -29.59 2.67 2.83
CA PHE A 408 -30.11 2.51 1.47
C PHE A 408 -29.68 3.64 0.54
N LYS A 409 -29.79 4.89 1.00
CA LYS A 409 -29.33 6.08 0.29
C LYS A 409 -27.85 5.95 -0.08
N ASP A 410 -27.02 5.66 0.89
CA ASP A 410 -25.57 5.55 0.70
C ASP A 410 -25.19 4.41 -0.27
N GLN A 411 -25.89 3.27 -0.18
CA GLN A 411 -25.67 2.15 -1.10
C GLN A 411 -26.04 2.49 -2.54
N GLU A 412 -27.17 3.19 -2.75
CA GLU A 412 -27.62 3.59 -4.08
C GLU A 412 -26.75 4.72 -4.66
N LEU A 413 -26.32 5.70 -3.86
CA LEU A 413 -25.36 6.72 -4.29
C LEU A 413 -24.07 6.05 -4.77
N PHE A 414 -23.51 5.13 -3.95
CA PHE A 414 -22.32 4.40 -4.34
C PHE A 414 -22.47 3.62 -5.63
N ARG A 415 -23.61 2.95 -5.82
CA ARG A 415 -23.90 2.22 -7.05
C ARG A 415 -23.92 3.16 -8.27
N ILE A 416 -24.54 4.35 -8.14
CA ILE A 416 -24.63 5.36 -9.20
C ILE A 416 -23.22 5.90 -9.52
N ASP A 417 -22.46 6.29 -8.50
CA ASP A 417 -21.10 6.83 -8.64
C ASP A 417 -20.18 5.80 -9.30
N MET A 418 -20.21 4.56 -8.80
CA MET A 418 -19.41 3.47 -9.34
C MET A 418 -19.71 3.23 -10.82
N LYS A 419 -21.00 3.19 -11.21
CA LYS A 419 -21.38 3.00 -12.61
C LYS A 419 -20.89 4.15 -13.49
N HIS A 420 -21.02 5.37 -13.06
CA HIS A 420 -20.57 6.55 -13.81
C HIS A 420 -19.04 6.53 -14.03
N ILE A 421 -18.28 6.12 -13.03
CA ILE A 421 -16.81 6.07 -13.12
C ILE A 421 -16.32 4.89 -13.96
N VAL A 422 -16.99 3.74 -13.84
CA VAL A 422 -16.50 2.50 -14.44
C VAL A 422 -17.01 2.31 -15.86
N GLU A 423 -18.23 2.74 -16.17
CA GLU A 423 -18.83 2.55 -17.50
C GLU A 423 -18.48 3.71 -18.43
N PRO A 424 -17.61 3.49 -19.45
CA PRO A 424 -17.32 4.51 -20.44
C PRO A 424 -18.61 4.87 -21.20
N GLY A 425 -18.91 6.16 -21.29
CA GLY A 425 -20.08 6.66 -22.05
C GLY A 425 -21.30 6.97 -21.19
N THR A 426 -21.25 6.79 -19.88
CA THR A 426 -22.27 7.32 -18.98
C THR A 426 -22.29 8.85 -19.06
N SER A 427 -23.42 9.42 -19.50
CA SER A 427 -23.54 10.88 -19.63
C SER A 427 -23.74 11.56 -18.27
N LEU A 428 -23.21 12.78 -18.11
CA LEU A 428 -23.43 13.56 -16.89
C LEU A 428 -24.93 13.85 -16.63
N PRO A 429 -25.78 14.14 -17.64
CA PRO A 429 -27.23 14.25 -17.44
C PRO A 429 -27.86 12.97 -16.87
N ASP A 430 -27.52 11.79 -17.37
CA ASP A 430 -28.04 10.52 -16.86
C ASP A 430 -27.59 10.25 -15.41
N PHE A 431 -26.36 10.58 -15.09
CA PHE A 431 -25.84 10.53 -13.73
C PHE A 431 -26.63 11.48 -12.79
N SER A 432 -26.79 12.73 -13.18
CA SER A 432 -27.53 13.71 -12.39
C SER A 432 -29.02 13.33 -12.22
N LEU A 433 -29.64 12.76 -13.26
CA LEU A 433 -31.00 12.24 -13.18
C LEU A 433 -31.10 11.09 -12.19
N ALA A 434 -30.13 10.13 -12.20
CA ALA A 434 -30.15 9.01 -11.28
C ALA A 434 -30.07 9.44 -9.81
N ILE A 435 -29.21 10.42 -9.49
CA ILE A 435 -29.11 10.99 -8.14
C ILE A 435 -30.41 11.71 -7.75
N SER A 436 -30.97 12.50 -8.66
CA SER A 436 -32.20 13.27 -8.39
C SER A 436 -33.41 12.34 -8.15
N GLU A 437 -33.54 11.26 -8.92
CA GLU A 437 -34.60 10.26 -8.72
C GLU A 437 -34.46 9.55 -7.35
N LEU A 438 -33.22 9.26 -6.92
CA LEU A 438 -32.94 8.74 -5.59
C LEU A 438 -33.36 9.78 -4.52
N ALA A 439 -32.94 11.03 -4.67
CA ALA A 439 -33.23 12.10 -3.73
C ALA A 439 -34.76 12.29 -3.53
N GLU A 440 -35.52 12.30 -4.62
CA GLU A 440 -36.99 12.41 -4.54
C GLU A 440 -37.60 11.29 -3.70
N VAL A 441 -37.15 10.03 -3.90
CA VAL A 441 -37.66 8.86 -3.15
C VAL A 441 -37.27 8.92 -1.67
N ILE A 442 -36.05 9.39 -1.36
CA ILE A 442 -35.60 9.53 0.03
C ILE A 442 -36.38 10.64 0.74
N VAL A 443 -36.55 11.81 0.12
CA VAL A 443 -37.33 12.93 0.68
C VAL A 443 -38.79 12.55 0.89
N GLU A 444 -39.43 11.92 -0.11
CA GLU A 444 -40.80 11.41 0.01
C GLU A 444 -40.95 10.43 1.21
N ARG A 445 -40.02 9.49 1.35
CA ARG A 445 -40.08 8.54 2.46
C ARG A 445 -39.86 9.21 3.80
N SER A 446 -38.92 10.13 3.88
CA SER A 446 -38.65 10.90 5.12
C SER A 446 -39.89 11.71 5.52
N LEU A 447 -40.61 12.32 4.56
CA LEU A 447 -41.85 13.03 4.80
C LEU A 447 -42.90 12.10 5.40
N VAL A 448 -43.12 10.91 4.82
CA VAL A 448 -44.12 9.94 5.29
C VAL A 448 -43.82 9.51 6.74
N ASP A 449 -42.57 9.21 7.06
CA ASP A 449 -42.16 8.79 8.41
C ASP A 449 -42.29 9.95 9.41
N CYS A 450 -41.90 11.17 9.05
CA CYS A 450 -42.06 12.36 9.89
C CYS A 450 -43.56 12.69 10.13
N GLN A 451 -44.38 12.65 9.10
CA GLN A 451 -45.83 12.89 9.21
C GLN A 451 -46.50 11.87 10.11
N ALA A 452 -46.17 10.60 9.96
CA ALA A 452 -46.71 9.55 10.82
C ALA A 452 -46.35 9.78 12.31
N LYS A 453 -45.11 10.17 12.60
CA LYS A 453 -44.65 10.50 13.94
C LYS A 453 -45.35 11.70 14.53
N LEU A 454 -45.43 12.81 13.76
CA LEU A 454 -46.04 14.04 14.22
C LEU A 454 -47.58 13.91 14.37
N THR A 455 -48.21 13.17 13.48
CA THR A 455 -49.66 12.86 13.57
C THR A 455 -49.99 12.07 14.85
N LYS A 456 -49.11 11.15 15.26
CA LYS A 456 -49.28 10.40 16.50
C LYS A 456 -49.12 11.28 17.74
N LEU A 457 -48.29 12.30 17.70
CA LEU A 457 -48.01 13.21 18.82
C LEU A 457 -49.03 14.35 18.91
N TYR A 458 -49.41 14.94 17.76
CA TYR A 458 -50.13 16.19 17.70
C TYR A 458 -51.46 16.09 16.96
N GLY A 459 -51.81 14.93 16.40
CA GLY A 459 -52.97 14.78 15.50
C GLY A 459 -52.68 15.20 14.07
N SER A 460 -53.61 14.90 13.16
CA SER A 460 -53.50 15.27 11.76
C SER A 460 -53.69 16.78 11.54
N PRO A 461 -52.85 17.46 10.75
CA PRO A 461 -53.00 18.87 10.44
C PRO A 461 -54.32 19.11 9.67
N ARG A 462 -55.07 20.14 10.08
CA ARG A 462 -56.34 20.50 9.50
C ARG A 462 -56.43 21.98 9.21
N LEU A 463 -57.13 22.31 8.13
CA LEU A 463 -57.50 23.67 7.80
C LEU A 463 -58.58 24.18 8.78
N THR A 464 -58.87 25.48 8.79
CA THR A 464 -59.94 26.10 9.58
C THR A 464 -61.32 25.49 9.30
N ASN A 465 -61.57 25.01 8.08
CA ASN A 465 -62.78 24.30 7.66
C ASN A 465 -62.76 22.79 8.05
N LYS A 466 -61.89 22.35 8.91
CA LYS A 466 -61.69 20.95 9.38
C LYS A 466 -61.24 19.95 8.30
N LYS A 467 -61.02 20.38 7.04
CA LYS A 467 -60.47 19.49 5.99
C LYS A 467 -58.99 19.20 6.27
N PRO A 468 -58.46 18.03 5.80
CA PRO A 468 -57.04 17.77 5.86
C PRO A 468 -56.22 18.89 5.25
N CYS A 469 -55.14 19.31 5.91
CA CYS A 469 -54.24 20.33 5.32
C CYS A 469 -53.28 19.63 4.37
N PRO A 470 -53.29 20.01 3.06
CA PRO A 470 -52.33 19.47 2.12
C PRO A 470 -50.92 19.98 2.44
N PHE A 471 -49.93 19.12 2.21
CA PHE A 471 -48.51 19.44 2.41
C PHE A 471 -47.75 19.05 1.14
N ALA A 472 -46.84 19.91 0.70
CA ALA A 472 -45.98 19.67 -0.45
C ALA A 472 -44.55 20.11 -0.15
N ILE A 473 -43.59 19.39 -0.69
CA ILE A 473 -42.18 19.77 -0.73
C ILE A 473 -41.86 20.19 -2.16
N LEU A 474 -41.27 21.37 -2.32
CA LEU A 474 -40.84 21.89 -3.60
C LEU A 474 -39.32 21.83 -3.67
N GLY A 475 -38.78 21.05 -4.59
CA GLY A 475 -37.36 21.03 -4.92
C GLY A 475 -36.96 22.29 -5.68
N ALA A 476 -35.85 22.92 -5.33
CA ALA A 476 -35.30 24.10 -6.01
C ALA A 476 -33.82 23.84 -6.40
N GLY A 477 -33.25 24.73 -7.20
CA GLY A 477 -31.87 24.66 -7.65
C GLY A 477 -31.55 23.35 -8.40
N LYS A 478 -30.41 22.74 -8.14
CA LYS A 478 -29.94 21.50 -8.78
C LYS A 478 -30.92 20.33 -8.56
N PHE A 479 -31.51 20.24 -7.38
CA PHE A 479 -32.50 19.21 -7.08
C PHE A 479 -33.74 19.36 -7.92
N GLY A 480 -34.32 20.58 -7.97
CA GLY A 480 -35.51 20.88 -8.79
C GLY A 480 -35.26 20.77 -10.30
N GLY A 481 -34.07 21.11 -10.75
CA GLY A 481 -33.62 20.99 -12.14
C GLY A 481 -33.18 19.59 -12.55
N LYS A 482 -33.13 18.64 -11.62
CA LYS A 482 -32.56 17.28 -11.84
C LYS A 482 -31.09 17.31 -12.29
N GLU A 483 -30.32 18.24 -11.73
CA GLU A 483 -28.91 18.49 -12.04
C GLU A 483 -28.01 18.23 -10.81
N MET A 484 -28.41 17.32 -9.92
CA MET A 484 -27.62 16.96 -8.75
C MET A 484 -26.31 16.28 -9.16
N GLY A 485 -25.22 16.58 -8.44
CA GLY A 485 -23.90 16.03 -8.70
C GLY A 485 -23.33 15.30 -7.46
N TYR A 486 -22.09 14.86 -7.54
CA TYR A 486 -21.40 14.06 -6.52
C TYR A 486 -21.45 14.66 -5.10
N ALA A 487 -21.27 15.94 -4.95
CA ALA A 487 -21.24 16.60 -3.65
C ALA A 487 -22.57 17.26 -3.26
N SER A 488 -23.68 16.83 -3.87
CA SER A 488 -24.99 17.38 -3.53
C SER A 488 -25.56 16.71 -2.29
N ASP A 489 -25.84 17.50 -1.25
CA ASP A 489 -26.54 17.02 -0.05
C ASP A 489 -28.02 16.73 -0.35
N ILE A 490 -28.52 15.63 0.24
CA ILE A 490 -29.92 15.22 0.18
C ILE A 490 -30.51 15.19 1.58
#